data_b16005b2502b9aa822e14e1a09fc70ac
#
_entry.id   b16005b2502b9aa822e14e1a09fc70ac
#
_cell.length_a   1.000
_cell.length_b   1.000
_cell.length_c   1.000
_cell.angle_alpha   90.00
_cell.angle_beta   90.00
_cell.angle_gamma   90.00
#
_symmetry.space_group_name_H-M   'P 1'
#
loop_
_entity.id
_entity.type
_entity.pdbx_description
1 polymer ?
#
loop_
_entity_poly.entity_id
_entity_poly.type
_entity_poly.pdbx_seq_one_letter_code
_entity_poly.pdbx_strand_id
1 'polypeptide(L)'
;AFVPWFGMQLTTGNSLIGARRQVYEPSLLEESGGRGKPPGMETPPERVEPGESRPEGHVYHFLLPDYEMANYSTSGGPGDLAEEEIKELRSWRRDQKSGYDAEDLKTLQQLSQAIDGLWEKHTRQQRRIREQTTDPIKVWGQPEPDSMRPPTTTRRKDEKWHTEMHSEGVRMSSPYRRLKLVMDYWCALWFWPIDEHDTVPTRQEWLMDLQMILEGDLYETQTTAGEQQVLFESMEPEAKQLAMDLKDEHGFVNVDKLCDRSLRLGLVQELADRYKFHHWELEYADLFERCGGFDLTIGNPPWVKVTWDDTGILSDEEPKIEVRGWSENKMPIRG
;
A
#
# COMPACT_ATOMS: atom_id res chain seq x y z
N ALA A 1 9.77 21.06 -33.91
CA ALA A 1 9.00 21.02 -32.67
C ALA A 1 9.56 19.90 -31.80
N PHE A 2 9.86 20.19 -30.55
CA PHE A 2 10.33 19.20 -29.58
C PHE A 2 9.09 18.59 -28.88
N VAL A 3 8.96 17.27 -28.89
CA VAL A 3 7.94 16.57 -28.15
C VAL A 3 8.60 16.02 -26.88
N PRO A 4 8.21 16.47 -25.69
CA PRO A 4 8.77 15.95 -24.47
C PRO A 4 8.41 14.47 -24.27
N TRP A 5 9.32 13.71 -23.65
CA TRP A 5 9.06 12.33 -23.26
C TRP A 5 8.41 12.32 -21.88
N PHE A 6 7.28 11.63 -21.74
CA PHE A 6 6.46 11.64 -20.52
C PHE A 6 6.52 10.36 -19.70
N GLY A 7 7.40 9.42 -19.99
CA GLY A 7 7.39 8.09 -19.40
C GLY A 7 7.36 8.06 -17.87
N MET A 8 8.17 8.90 -17.19
CA MET A 8 8.18 8.99 -15.71
C MET A 8 7.25 10.08 -15.14
N GLN A 9 6.63 10.89 -15.99
CA GLN A 9 5.82 12.02 -15.57
C GLN A 9 4.33 11.70 -15.55
N LEU A 10 3.90 10.63 -16.23
CA LEU A 10 2.52 10.22 -16.29
C LEU A 10 2.31 8.94 -15.49
N THR A 11 1.49 9.06 -14.47
CA THR A 11 1.02 7.93 -13.66
C THR A 11 -0.50 7.89 -13.66
N THR A 12 -1.06 6.73 -13.42
CA THR A 12 -2.51 6.54 -13.35
C THR A 12 -2.89 6.09 -11.95
N GLY A 13 -3.84 6.78 -11.33
CA GLY A 13 -4.30 6.41 -10.00
C GLY A 13 -5.34 7.38 -9.44
N ASN A 14 -5.95 6.99 -8.32
CA ASN A 14 -6.84 7.86 -7.57
C ASN A 14 -6.02 8.78 -6.67
N SER A 15 -5.94 10.04 -7.02
CA SER A 15 -5.13 11.04 -6.34
C SER A 15 -5.50 11.30 -4.87
N LEU A 16 -6.65 10.79 -4.43
CA LEU A 16 -7.18 10.99 -3.07
C LEU A 16 -6.91 9.81 -2.13
N ILE A 17 -6.57 8.63 -2.67
CA ILE A 17 -6.40 7.41 -1.87
C ILE A 17 -4.97 6.92 -1.99
N GLY A 18 -4.23 6.98 -0.88
CA GLY A 18 -2.86 6.49 -0.82
C GLY A 18 -2.24 6.75 0.55
N ALA A 19 -1.28 5.91 0.92
CA ALA A 19 -0.47 6.08 2.11
C ALA A 19 0.68 7.08 1.85
N ARG A 20 1.21 7.66 2.93
CA ARG A 20 2.29 8.67 2.92
C ARG A 20 3.43 8.24 3.84
N ARG A 21 4.56 8.91 3.77
CA ARG A 21 5.67 8.73 4.73
C ARG A 21 5.37 9.47 6.03
N GLN A 22 4.54 8.84 6.85
CA GLN A 22 4.18 9.33 8.17
C GLN A 22 4.50 8.24 9.21
N VAL A 23 4.84 8.64 10.42
CA VAL A 23 5.33 7.76 11.47
C VAL A 23 4.72 8.07 12.83
N TYR A 24 4.75 7.07 13.70
CA TYR A 24 4.41 7.21 15.11
C TYR A 24 5.63 6.96 15.98
N GLU A 25 5.75 7.71 17.05
CA GLU A 25 6.67 7.41 18.15
C GLU A 25 6.22 6.10 18.87
N PRO A 26 7.12 5.17 19.20
CA PRO A 26 6.77 3.91 19.84
C PRO A 26 5.96 4.06 21.13
N SER A 27 6.28 5.07 21.94
CA SER A 27 5.57 5.39 23.20
C SER A 27 4.07 5.64 23.02
N LEU A 28 3.65 6.07 21.82
CA LEU A 28 2.24 6.28 21.48
C LEU A 28 1.50 4.99 21.12
N LEU A 29 2.23 3.91 20.84
CA LEU A 29 1.69 2.63 20.37
C LEU A 29 1.67 1.58 21.48
N GLU A 30 2.42 1.79 22.56
CA GLU A 30 2.54 0.85 23.66
C GLU A 30 1.20 0.56 24.32
N GLU A 31 1.03 -0.68 24.76
CA GLU A 31 -0.11 -1.07 25.56
C GLU A 31 -0.14 -0.28 26.88
N SER A 32 -1.14 0.58 27.00
CA SER A 32 -1.35 1.32 28.25
C SER A 32 -1.81 0.33 29.33
N GLY A 33 -1.10 0.24 30.45
CA GLY A 33 -1.44 -0.64 31.58
C GLY A 33 -2.81 -0.37 32.25
N GLY A 34 -3.73 0.31 31.53
CA GLY A 34 -5.10 0.62 31.91
C GLY A 34 -6.08 0.32 30.75
N ARG A 35 -7.38 0.40 31.03
CA ARG A 35 -8.46 0.16 30.06
C ARG A 35 -8.62 1.26 28.98
N GLY A 36 -7.58 2.05 28.72
CA GLY A 36 -7.61 3.15 27.74
C GLY A 36 -7.05 2.75 26.39
N LYS A 37 -7.47 3.47 25.34
CA LYS A 37 -6.83 3.39 24.01
C LYS A 37 -5.39 3.88 24.09
N PRO A 38 -4.44 3.31 23.31
CA PRO A 38 -3.12 3.89 23.17
C PRO A 38 -3.20 5.35 22.71
N PRO A 39 -2.33 6.24 23.19
CA PRO A 39 -2.35 7.67 22.80
C PRO A 39 -2.25 7.90 21.31
N GLY A 40 -1.56 7.02 20.58
CA GLY A 40 -1.39 7.09 19.13
C GLY A 40 -2.70 6.99 18.32
N MET A 41 -3.75 6.41 18.89
CA MET A 41 -5.05 6.35 18.21
C MET A 41 -5.78 7.69 18.12
N GLU A 42 -5.39 8.65 18.94
CA GLU A 42 -5.99 10.00 18.97
C GLU A 42 -5.02 11.07 18.45
N THR A 43 -3.79 10.66 18.17
CA THR A 43 -2.72 11.55 17.69
C THR A 43 -2.47 11.31 16.20
N PRO A 44 -2.46 12.35 15.35
CA PRO A 44 -2.10 12.16 13.95
C PRO A 44 -0.63 11.74 13.83
N PRO A 45 -0.28 10.89 12.84
CA PRO A 45 1.10 10.51 12.61
C PRO A 45 1.93 11.73 12.15
N GLU A 46 3.19 11.78 12.56
CA GLU A 46 4.13 12.81 12.14
C GLU A 46 4.63 12.53 10.72
N ARG A 47 4.76 13.57 9.92
CA ARG A 47 5.33 13.45 8.58
C ARG A 47 6.84 13.31 8.66
N VAL A 48 7.39 12.36 7.95
CA VAL A 48 8.84 12.35 7.66
C VAL A 48 9.11 13.41 6.62
N GLU A 49 9.85 14.45 7.00
CA GLU A 49 10.12 15.55 6.08
C GLU A 49 10.94 15.06 4.87
N PRO A 50 10.68 15.61 3.68
CA PRO A 50 11.39 15.23 2.47
C PRO A 50 12.91 15.43 2.60
N GLY A 51 13.68 14.42 2.21
CA GLY A 51 15.14 14.42 2.35
C GLY A 51 15.62 14.05 3.75
N GLU A 52 14.75 13.87 4.72
CA GLU A 52 15.08 13.41 6.06
C GLU A 52 14.90 11.89 6.22
N SER A 53 15.68 11.34 7.12
CA SER A 53 15.52 9.95 7.55
C SER A 53 14.41 9.85 8.58
N ARG A 54 13.71 8.72 8.60
CA ARG A 54 12.79 8.40 9.68
C ARG A 54 13.51 8.47 11.04
N PRO A 55 12.95 9.12 12.07
CA PRO A 55 13.52 9.10 13.41
C PRO A 55 13.69 7.66 13.92
N GLU A 56 14.79 7.41 14.63
CA GLU A 56 15.13 6.07 15.12
C GLU A 56 13.99 5.52 16.00
N GLY A 57 13.66 4.25 15.80
CA GLY A 57 12.61 3.57 16.55
C GLY A 57 11.18 3.90 16.14
N HIS A 58 10.91 4.96 15.37
CA HIS A 58 9.55 5.27 14.93
C HIS A 58 9.01 4.22 13.95
N VAL A 59 7.68 4.08 13.91
CA VAL A 59 6.96 3.09 13.12
C VAL A 59 6.13 3.77 12.04
N TYR A 60 6.22 3.30 10.81
CA TYR A 60 5.38 3.81 9.71
C TYR A 60 3.91 3.56 9.97
N HIS A 61 3.06 4.59 9.78
CA HIS A 61 1.61 4.51 10.04
C HIS A 61 0.91 3.42 9.22
N PHE A 62 1.35 3.17 7.99
CA PHE A 62 0.76 2.14 7.14
C PHE A 62 1.17 0.70 7.50
N LEU A 63 1.93 0.51 8.58
CA LEU A 63 2.12 -0.79 9.22
C LEU A 63 1.08 -1.07 10.31
N LEU A 64 0.22 -0.10 10.61
CA LEU A 64 -0.71 -0.12 11.73
C LEU A 64 -2.15 -0.07 11.21
N PRO A 65 -2.93 -1.16 11.31
CA PRO A 65 -4.36 -1.10 11.02
C PRO A 65 -5.06 -0.11 11.97
N ASP A 66 -5.96 0.70 11.41
CA ASP A 66 -6.78 1.62 12.19
C ASP A 66 -8.11 0.97 12.57
N TYR A 67 -8.57 1.22 13.80
CA TYR A 67 -9.83 0.67 14.30
C TYR A 67 -11.09 1.21 13.58
N GLU A 68 -10.94 2.21 12.73
CA GLU A 68 -12.03 2.72 11.88
C GLU A 68 -12.09 2.07 10.50
N MET A 69 -11.08 1.28 10.14
CA MET A 69 -11.08 0.48 8.91
C MET A 69 -12.18 -0.59 8.94
N ALA A 70 -12.64 -1.04 7.79
CA ALA A 70 -13.74 -2.00 7.64
C ALA A 70 -14.99 -1.62 8.48
N ASN A 71 -15.34 -0.34 8.49
CA ASN A 71 -16.44 0.21 9.31
C ASN A 71 -17.74 0.31 8.51
N TYR A 72 -18.64 -0.61 8.77
CA TYR A 72 -19.95 -0.65 8.14
C TYR A 72 -21.07 -0.29 9.10
N SER A 73 -22.08 0.46 8.61
CA SER A 73 -23.29 0.76 9.35
C SER A 73 -24.18 -0.47 9.47
N THR A 74 -24.77 -0.68 10.64
CA THR A 74 -25.80 -1.72 10.86
C THR A 74 -27.23 -1.20 10.66
N SER A 75 -27.37 0.10 10.37
CA SER A 75 -28.68 0.71 10.14
C SER A 75 -28.87 0.98 8.65
N GLY A 76 -29.90 0.43 8.06
CA GLY A 76 -30.23 0.52 6.64
C GLY A 76 -29.91 -0.75 5.86
N GLY A 77 -30.44 -0.89 4.66
CA GLY A 77 -30.47 -2.10 3.84
C GLY A 77 -29.32 -3.11 3.92
N PRO A 78 -28.03 -2.68 3.72
CA PRO A 78 -26.91 -3.61 3.87
C PRO A 78 -26.72 -4.16 5.28
N GLY A 79 -27.03 -3.35 6.31
CA GLY A 79 -26.91 -3.76 7.71
C GLY A 79 -27.88 -4.87 8.11
N ASP A 80 -29.06 -4.90 7.51
CA ASP A 80 -30.08 -5.89 7.79
C ASP A 80 -29.81 -7.23 7.05
N LEU A 81 -29.02 -7.19 5.97
CA LEU A 81 -28.71 -8.35 5.13
C LEU A 81 -27.43 -9.08 5.54
N ALA A 82 -26.51 -8.42 6.24
CA ALA A 82 -25.17 -8.92 6.59
C ALA A 82 -24.84 -8.64 8.07
N GLU A 83 -25.80 -8.87 8.98
CA GLU A 83 -25.64 -8.53 10.41
C GLU A 83 -24.53 -9.33 11.09
N GLU A 84 -24.40 -10.61 10.78
CA GLU A 84 -23.37 -11.48 11.39
C GLU A 84 -21.97 -11.09 10.90
N GLU A 85 -21.79 -10.86 9.62
CA GLU A 85 -20.54 -10.45 8.99
C GLU A 85 -20.07 -9.09 9.53
N ILE A 86 -20.98 -8.13 9.63
CA ILE A 86 -20.69 -6.81 10.22
C ILE A 86 -20.33 -6.93 11.71
N LYS A 87 -20.91 -7.86 12.43
CA LYS A 87 -20.59 -8.11 13.82
C LYS A 87 -19.19 -8.69 14.00
N GLU A 88 -18.74 -9.56 13.10
CA GLU A 88 -17.37 -10.07 13.08
C GLU A 88 -16.36 -8.97 12.77
N LEU A 89 -16.59 -8.15 11.75
CA LEU A 89 -15.79 -6.98 11.45
C LEU A 89 -15.72 -5.98 12.62
N ARG A 90 -16.80 -5.82 13.38
CA ARG A 90 -16.79 -5.02 14.62
C ARG A 90 -15.95 -5.64 15.71
N SER A 91 -15.89 -6.96 15.82
CA SER A 91 -14.99 -7.64 16.75
C SER A 91 -13.54 -7.39 16.36
N TRP A 92 -13.19 -7.60 15.10
CA TRP A 92 -11.88 -7.28 14.55
C TRP A 92 -11.45 -5.84 14.85
N ARG A 93 -12.30 -4.86 14.58
CA ARG A 93 -12.06 -3.44 14.89
C ARG A 93 -11.83 -3.17 16.38
N ARG A 94 -12.47 -3.93 17.25
CA ARG A 94 -12.27 -3.81 18.71
C ARG A 94 -10.88 -4.28 19.11
N ASP A 95 -10.38 -5.33 18.46
CA ASP A 95 -9.05 -5.86 18.71
C ASP A 95 -7.94 -4.90 18.26
N GLN A 96 -8.20 -4.10 17.21
CA GLN A 96 -7.27 -3.05 16.78
C GLN A 96 -7.15 -1.89 17.77
N LYS A 97 -8.07 -1.75 18.74
CA LYS A 97 -7.99 -0.72 19.79
C LYS A 97 -7.01 -1.02 20.91
N SER A 98 -6.45 -2.21 20.97
CA SER A 98 -5.42 -2.54 21.94
C SER A 98 -4.06 -2.00 21.50
N GLY A 99 -3.21 -1.62 22.44
CA GLY A 99 -1.81 -1.28 22.18
C GLY A 99 -1.02 -2.49 21.69
N TYR A 100 0.22 -2.25 21.32
CA TYR A 100 1.17 -3.26 20.91
C TYR A 100 2.06 -3.63 22.09
N ASP A 101 2.36 -4.90 22.25
CA ASP A 101 3.34 -5.36 23.21
C ASP A 101 4.79 -5.09 22.74
N ALA A 102 5.76 -5.39 23.59
CA ALA A 102 7.16 -5.11 23.29
C ALA A 102 7.72 -5.94 22.11
N GLU A 103 7.18 -7.14 21.87
CA GLU A 103 7.57 -8.02 20.77
C GLU A 103 7.01 -7.53 19.45
N ASP A 104 5.73 -7.20 19.42
CA ASP A 104 5.05 -6.59 18.27
C ASP A 104 5.74 -5.26 17.87
N LEU A 105 6.04 -4.40 18.85
CA LEU A 105 6.72 -3.12 18.59
C LEU A 105 8.11 -3.32 18.03
N LYS A 106 8.86 -4.28 18.54
CA LYS A 106 10.19 -4.62 18.00
C LYS A 106 10.07 -5.09 16.53
N THR A 107 9.08 -5.92 16.24
CA THR A 107 8.80 -6.39 14.88
C THR A 107 8.44 -5.21 13.96
N LEU A 108 7.55 -4.33 14.38
CA LEU A 108 7.15 -3.14 13.61
C LEU A 108 8.32 -2.19 13.35
N GLN A 109 9.24 -2.04 14.32
CA GLN A 109 10.48 -1.25 14.14
C GLN A 109 11.41 -1.89 13.11
N GLN A 110 11.57 -3.21 13.13
CA GLN A 110 12.36 -3.96 12.13
C GLN A 110 11.75 -3.82 10.74
N LEU A 111 10.44 -3.98 10.61
CA LEU A 111 9.72 -3.77 9.35
C LEU A 111 9.89 -2.33 8.83
N SER A 112 9.85 -1.34 9.74
CA SER A 112 10.09 0.06 9.37
C SER A 112 11.52 0.28 8.85
N GLN A 113 12.50 -0.40 9.42
CA GLN A 113 13.88 -0.38 8.93
C GLN A 113 14.03 -1.06 7.57
N ALA A 114 13.32 -2.17 7.33
CA ALA A 114 13.29 -2.81 6.02
C ALA A 114 12.67 -1.89 4.95
N ILE A 115 11.60 -1.16 5.31
CA ILE A 115 11.00 -0.13 4.45
C ILE A 115 12.01 0.96 4.10
N ASP A 116 12.77 1.49 5.07
CA ASP A 116 13.80 2.51 4.81
C ASP A 116 14.80 2.03 3.76
N GLY A 117 15.29 0.79 3.89
CA GLY A 117 16.22 0.19 2.94
C GLY A 117 15.63 0.00 1.54
N LEU A 118 14.37 -0.41 1.45
CA LEU A 118 13.67 -0.54 0.16
C LEU A 118 13.40 0.82 -0.47
N TRP A 119 13.00 1.81 0.34
CA TRP A 119 12.73 3.17 -0.11
C TRP A 119 13.98 3.82 -0.70
N GLU A 120 15.10 3.71 -0.02
CA GLU A 120 16.39 4.23 -0.50
C GLU A 120 16.81 3.59 -1.84
N LYS A 121 16.64 2.26 -1.98
CA LYS A 121 16.93 1.54 -3.24
C LYS A 121 16.02 2.03 -4.37
N HIS A 122 14.72 2.15 -4.11
CA HIS A 122 13.74 2.64 -5.08
C HIS A 122 14.03 4.07 -5.51
N THR A 123 14.28 4.97 -4.58
CA THR A 123 14.60 6.38 -4.84
C THR A 123 15.87 6.52 -5.68
N ARG A 124 16.93 5.76 -5.36
CA ARG A 124 18.17 5.74 -6.17
C ARG A 124 17.92 5.25 -7.60
N GLN A 125 17.08 4.22 -7.76
CA GLN A 125 16.72 3.69 -9.08
C GLN A 125 15.95 4.74 -9.89
N GLN A 126 14.93 5.37 -9.31
CA GLN A 126 14.17 6.43 -9.98
C GLN A 126 15.06 7.60 -10.39
N ARG A 127 15.94 8.06 -9.48
CA ARG A 127 16.91 9.13 -9.77
C ARG A 127 17.80 8.80 -10.96
N ARG A 128 18.37 7.59 -10.97
CA ARG A 128 19.23 7.12 -12.07
C ARG A 128 18.49 7.13 -13.42
N ILE A 129 17.26 6.64 -13.45
CA ILE A 129 16.46 6.62 -14.68
C ILE A 129 16.16 8.05 -15.13
N ARG A 130 15.74 8.93 -14.21
CA ARG A 130 15.47 10.33 -14.50
C ARG A 130 16.69 11.05 -15.06
N GLU A 131 17.87 10.89 -14.47
CA GLU A 131 19.13 11.48 -14.97
C GLU A 131 19.47 10.99 -16.38
N GLN A 132 19.15 9.74 -16.71
CA GLN A 132 19.42 9.14 -18.01
C GLN A 132 18.37 9.48 -19.08
N THR A 133 17.17 9.89 -18.68
CA THR A 133 16.04 10.18 -19.57
C THR A 133 15.72 11.67 -19.68
N THR A 134 16.27 12.52 -18.80
CA THR A 134 16.09 13.97 -18.86
C THR A 134 16.95 14.57 -19.96
N ASP A 135 16.34 15.38 -20.81
CA ASP A 135 17.05 16.17 -21.82
C ASP A 135 17.44 17.55 -21.28
N PRO A 136 18.61 18.07 -21.68
CA PRO A 136 19.02 19.42 -21.34
C PRO A 136 18.21 20.43 -22.17
N ILE A 137 17.03 20.77 -21.68
CA ILE A 137 16.16 21.76 -22.34
C ILE A 137 16.41 23.13 -21.72
N LYS A 138 16.60 24.13 -22.56
CA LYS A 138 16.67 25.51 -22.11
C LYS A 138 15.28 25.98 -21.65
N VAL A 139 15.16 26.27 -20.38
CA VAL A 139 13.92 26.80 -19.78
C VAL A 139 14.09 28.28 -19.49
N TRP A 140 13.10 29.09 -19.87
CA TRP A 140 13.11 30.54 -19.62
C TRP A 140 13.19 30.81 -18.12
N GLY A 141 14.10 31.71 -17.72
CA GLY A 141 14.30 32.06 -16.32
C GLY A 141 15.22 31.11 -15.52
N GLN A 142 15.67 30.03 -16.11
CA GLN A 142 16.65 29.13 -15.49
C GLN A 142 18.05 29.32 -16.13
N PRO A 143 19.16 29.07 -15.39
CA PRO A 143 20.48 29.05 -15.97
C PRO A 143 20.58 28.00 -17.08
N GLU A 144 21.47 28.26 -18.05
CA GLU A 144 21.69 27.28 -19.11
C GLU A 144 22.21 25.96 -18.52
N PRO A 145 21.68 24.81 -18.98
CA PRO A 145 22.14 23.52 -18.48
C PRO A 145 23.62 23.32 -18.78
N ASP A 146 24.38 22.98 -17.74
CA ASP A 146 25.86 22.79 -17.81
C ASP A 146 26.30 21.63 -18.71
N SER A 147 25.40 20.82 -19.22
CA SER A 147 25.76 19.62 -19.95
C SER A 147 25.54 19.76 -21.46
N MET A 148 26.60 19.70 -22.23
CA MET A 148 26.56 19.40 -23.67
C MET A 148 26.19 17.93 -23.97
N ARG A 149 25.35 17.29 -23.18
CA ARG A 149 24.90 15.93 -23.49
C ARG A 149 23.94 16.01 -24.69
N PRO A 150 24.19 15.25 -25.75
CA PRO A 150 23.23 15.20 -26.84
C PRO A 150 21.88 14.65 -26.32
N PRO A 151 20.75 15.17 -26.80
CA PRO A 151 19.44 14.70 -26.40
C PRO A 151 19.30 13.20 -26.69
N THR A 152 18.79 12.45 -25.71
CA THR A 152 18.54 11.02 -25.88
C THR A 152 17.26 10.83 -26.69
N THR A 153 17.27 9.95 -27.70
CA THR A 153 16.09 9.67 -28.49
C THR A 153 14.97 9.04 -27.64
N THR A 154 13.72 9.35 -27.95
CA THR A 154 12.52 8.79 -27.27
C THR A 154 12.60 7.28 -27.20
N ARG A 155 12.90 6.59 -28.31
CA ARG A 155 13.07 5.14 -28.34
C ARG A 155 14.08 4.62 -27.30
N ARG A 156 15.23 5.28 -27.16
CA ARG A 156 16.25 4.86 -26.20
C ARG A 156 15.81 5.12 -24.73
N LYS A 157 14.99 6.14 -24.50
CA LYS A 157 14.36 6.39 -23.20
C LYS A 157 13.34 5.32 -22.87
N ASP A 158 12.50 4.95 -23.85
CA ASP A 158 11.53 3.88 -23.69
C ASP A 158 12.23 2.53 -23.42
N GLU A 159 13.28 2.20 -24.18
CA GLU A 159 14.07 0.98 -23.96
C GLU A 159 14.64 0.94 -22.54
N LYS A 160 15.20 2.05 -22.04
CA LYS A 160 15.70 2.13 -20.66
C LYS A 160 14.60 1.99 -19.62
N TRP A 161 13.52 2.71 -19.81
CA TRP A 161 12.36 2.65 -18.93
C TRP A 161 11.81 1.23 -18.82
N HIS A 162 11.59 0.59 -19.96
CA HIS A 162 11.12 -0.79 -20.01
C HIS A 162 12.12 -1.77 -19.40
N THR A 163 13.40 -1.62 -19.64
CA THR A 163 14.42 -2.54 -19.11
C THR A 163 14.60 -2.38 -17.60
N GLU A 164 14.62 -1.17 -17.08
CA GLU A 164 14.95 -0.90 -15.68
C GLU A 164 13.71 -0.91 -14.74
N MET A 165 12.51 -0.69 -15.28
CA MET A 165 11.27 -0.63 -14.47
C MET A 165 10.24 -1.71 -14.82
N HIS A 166 10.25 -2.22 -16.04
CA HIS A 166 9.21 -3.11 -16.53
C HIS A 166 9.71 -4.47 -17.06
N SER A 167 11.01 -4.77 -16.94
CA SER A 167 11.46 -6.14 -17.18
C SER A 167 10.84 -7.08 -16.15
N GLU A 168 10.40 -8.23 -16.57
CA GLU A 168 9.60 -9.17 -15.77
C GLU A 168 10.27 -9.50 -14.42
N GLY A 169 11.55 -9.79 -14.39
CA GLY A 169 12.30 -10.09 -13.17
C GLY A 169 12.46 -8.88 -12.22
N VAL A 170 12.68 -7.67 -12.76
CA VAL A 170 12.76 -6.43 -11.95
C VAL A 170 11.37 -6.05 -11.42
N ARG A 171 10.32 -6.29 -12.19
CA ARG A 171 8.94 -5.95 -11.82
C ARG A 171 8.43 -6.80 -10.66
N MET A 172 8.74 -8.10 -10.64
CA MET A 172 8.18 -9.05 -9.68
C MET A 172 8.75 -8.93 -8.26
N SER A 173 10.00 -8.50 -8.11
CA SER A 173 10.69 -8.43 -6.81
C SER A 173 11.22 -7.04 -6.46
N SER A 174 10.86 -6.01 -7.25
CA SER A 174 11.40 -4.65 -7.08
C SER A 174 11.03 -4.05 -5.71
N PRO A 175 11.89 -3.18 -5.16
CA PRO A 175 11.58 -2.41 -3.97
C PRO A 175 10.24 -1.66 -4.08
N TYR A 176 9.93 -1.13 -5.26
CA TYR A 176 8.66 -0.46 -5.56
C TYR A 176 7.45 -1.38 -5.35
N ARG A 177 7.46 -2.59 -5.92
CA ARG A 177 6.33 -3.53 -5.81
C ARG A 177 6.08 -3.96 -4.37
N ARG A 178 7.13 -4.20 -3.61
CA ARG A 178 7.03 -4.59 -2.20
C ARG A 178 6.47 -3.44 -1.34
N LEU A 179 7.00 -2.24 -1.50
CA LEU A 179 6.49 -1.05 -0.82
C LEU A 179 5.04 -0.75 -1.22
N LYS A 180 4.75 -0.81 -2.53
CA LYS A 180 3.41 -0.59 -3.03
C LYS A 180 2.42 -1.58 -2.45
N LEU A 181 2.74 -2.88 -2.41
CA LEU A 181 1.84 -3.90 -1.86
C LEU A 181 1.53 -3.66 -0.36
N VAL A 182 2.53 -3.28 0.45
CA VAL A 182 2.29 -2.95 1.86
C VAL A 182 1.37 -1.73 2.01
N MET A 183 1.61 -0.69 1.23
CA MET A 183 0.79 0.52 1.26
C MET A 183 -0.61 0.28 0.69
N ASP A 184 -0.73 -0.53 -0.37
CA ASP A 184 -2.01 -0.99 -0.93
C ASP A 184 -2.78 -1.83 0.11
N TYR A 185 -2.11 -2.71 0.84
CA TYR A 185 -2.73 -3.55 1.86
C TYR A 185 -3.35 -2.69 2.97
N TRP A 186 -2.61 -1.69 3.47
CA TRP A 186 -3.16 -0.74 4.44
C TRP A 186 -4.36 0.04 3.88
N CYS A 187 -4.29 0.50 2.64
CA CYS A 187 -5.41 1.18 2.00
C CYS A 187 -6.61 0.25 1.79
N ALA A 188 -6.38 -1.02 1.44
CA ALA A 188 -7.44 -2.01 1.20
C ALA A 188 -8.31 -2.26 2.44
N LEU A 189 -7.75 -2.17 3.66
CA LEU A 189 -8.51 -2.32 4.90
C LEU A 189 -9.64 -1.29 5.06
N TRP A 190 -9.56 -0.12 4.40
CA TRP A 190 -10.64 0.87 4.37
C TRP A 190 -11.80 0.48 3.45
N PHE A 191 -11.55 -0.45 2.53
CA PHE A 191 -12.48 -0.89 1.48
C PHE A 191 -12.73 -2.39 1.52
N TRP A 192 -12.45 -3.03 2.68
CA TRP A 192 -12.57 -4.49 2.81
C TRP A 192 -14.02 -4.93 2.63
N PRO A 193 -14.34 -5.84 1.68
CA PRO A 193 -15.71 -6.24 1.41
C PRO A 193 -16.35 -6.96 2.59
N ILE A 194 -17.65 -6.77 2.79
CA ILE A 194 -18.41 -7.43 3.87
C ILE A 194 -18.46 -8.95 3.67
N ASP A 195 -18.63 -9.38 2.44
CA ASP A 195 -18.66 -10.78 2.03
C ASP A 195 -17.33 -11.52 2.18
N GLU A 196 -16.23 -10.77 2.35
CA GLU A 196 -14.89 -11.29 2.62
C GLU A 196 -14.45 -11.04 4.08
N HIS A 197 -15.38 -10.87 5.00
CA HIS A 197 -15.14 -10.53 6.40
C HIS A 197 -14.24 -11.53 7.14
N ASP A 198 -14.29 -12.80 6.78
CA ASP A 198 -13.50 -13.89 7.36
C ASP A 198 -12.01 -13.85 6.91
N THR A 199 -11.71 -13.12 5.85
CA THR A 199 -10.34 -12.95 5.33
C THR A 199 -9.61 -11.74 5.93
N VAL A 200 -10.29 -10.88 6.70
CA VAL A 200 -9.64 -9.74 7.36
C VAL A 200 -8.53 -10.23 8.31
N PRO A 201 -7.31 -9.66 8.27
CA PRO A 201 -6.19 -10.22 9.01
C PRO A 201 -6.32 -10.01 10.52
N THR A 202 -6.09 -11.04 11.31
CA THR A 202 -5.75 -10.86 12.72
C THR A 202 -4.44 -10.09 12.86
N ARG A 203 -4.11 -9.55 14.04
CA ARG A 203 -2.84 -8.83 14.26
C ARG A 203 -1.61 -9.68 13.92
N GLN A 204 -1.61 -10.94 14.31
CA GLN A 204 -0.51 -11.85 14.00
C GLN A 204 -0.38 -12.12 12.51
N GLU A 205 -1.48 -12.40 11.82
CA GLU A 205 -1.49 -12.59 10.37
C GLU A 205 -1.05 -11.32 9.63
N TRP A 206 -1.49 -10.14 10.09
CA TRP A 206 -1.04 -8.86 9.55
C TRP A 206 0.49 -8.72 9.62
N LEU A 207 1.08 -8.93 10.78
CA LEU A 207 2.54 -8.86 10.96
C LEU A 207 3.27 -9.92 10.11
N MET A 208 2.74 -11.14 10.03
CA MET A 208 3.31 -12.21 9.20
C MET A 208 3.25 -11.86 7.70
N ASP A 209 2.13 -11.36 7.23
CA ASP A 209 1.99 -10.93 5.82
C ASP A 209 2.98 -9.79 5.50
N LEU A 210 3.12 -8.81 6.40
CA LEU A 210 4.08 -7.71 6.23
C LEU A 210 5.53 -8.21 6.21
N GLN A 211 5.89 -9.15 7.08
CA GLN A 211 7.22 -9.78 7.10
C GLN A 211 7.49 -10.51 5.78
N MET A 212 6.54 -11.31 5.30
CA MET A 212 6.67 -11.98 4.00
C MET A 212 6.90 -10.99 2.85
N ILE A 213 6.15 -9.89 2.82
CA ILE A 213 6.27 -8.89 1.76
C ILE A 213 7.60 -8.15 1.84
N LEU A 214 8.01 -7.71 3.04
CA LEU A 214 9.14 -6.81 3.22
C LEU A 214 10.48 -7.52 3.35
N GLU A 215 10.55 -8.67 4.00
CA GLU A 215 11.80 -9.36 4.30
C GLU A 215 11.99 -10.62 3.45
N GLY A 216 10.90 -11.20 2.99
CA GLY A 216 10.97 -12.38 2.11
C GLY A 216 11.22 -13.69 2.81
N ASP A 217 11.33 -13.68 4.12
CA ASP A 217 11.49 -14.89 4.93
C ASP A 217 10.80 -14.73 6.28
N LEU A 218 9.85 -15.61 6.56
CA LEU A 218 9.26 -15.76 7.90
C LEU A 218 10.27 -16.28 8.94
N TYR A 219 11.44 -16.73 8.50
CA TYR A 219 12.36 -17.54 9.31
C TYR A 219 13.76 -16.95 9.44
N GLU A 220 14.10 -15.88 8.69
CA GLU A 220 15.45 -15.30 8.75
C GLU A 220 15.63 -14.23 9.85
N THR A 221 14.56 -13.74 10.47
CA THR A 221 14.59 -12.49 11.23
C THR A 221 15.11 -12.57 12.66
N GLN A 222 15.35 -13.73 13.23
CA GLN A 222 15.77 -13.80 14.65
C GLN A 222 16.94 -14.74 14.99
N THR A 223 17.56 -15.37 14.01
CA THR A 223 18.58 -16.38 14.28
C THR A 223 19.91 -16.07 13.61
N THR A 224 21.02 -16.39 14.29
CA THR A 224 22.36 -16.38 13.70
C THR A 224 22.42 -17.35 12.52
N ALA A 225 23.30 -17.12 11.54
CA ALA A 225 23.39 -17.92 10.32
C ALA A 225 23.42 -19.45 10.54
N GLY A 226 23.98 -19.92 11.68
CA GLY A 226 23.97 -21.33 12.05
C GLY A 226 22.62 -21.87 12.53
N GLU A 227 21.86 -21.04 13.25
CA GLU A 227 20.51 -21.40 13.75
C GLU A 227 19.48 -21.38 12.62
N GLN A 228 19.63 -20.46 11.64
CA GLN A 228 18.79 -20.40 10.43
C GLN A 228 18.89 -21.68 9.60
N GLN A 229 20.11 -22.21 9.44
CA GLN A 229 20.31 -23.44 8.70
C GLN A 229 19.66 -24.64 9.41
N VAL A 230 19.76 -24.72 10.74
CA VAL A 230 19.12 -25.77 11.53
C VAL A 230 17.59 -25.66 11.48
N LEU A 231 17.05 -24.43 11.55
CA LEU A 231 15.61 -24.20 11.48
C LEU A 231 15.07 -24.59 10.11
N PHE A 232 15.72 -24.15 9.03
CA PHE A 232 15.36 -24.53 7.68
C PHE A 232 15.43 -26.05 7.45
N GLU A 233 16.46 -26.72 7.98
CA GLU A 233 16.59 -28.17 7.90
C GLU A 233 15.49 -28.91 8.66
N SER A 234 14.96 -28.32 9.74
CA SER A 234 13.87 -28.89 10.54
C SER A 234 12.46 -28.66 10.00
N MET A 235 12.29 -27.80 9.00
CA MET A 235 10.99 -27.54 8.36
C MET A 235 10.47 -28.75 7.61
N GLU A 236 9.14 -28.92 7.58
CA GLU A 236 8.50 -29.91 6.73
C GLU A 236 8.82 -29.66 5.25
N PRO A 237 8.99 -30.73 4.44
CA PRO A 237 9.38 -30.61 3.03
C PRO A 237 8.47 -29.69 2.21
N GLU A 238 7.17 -29.68 2.50
CA GLU A 238 6.18 -28.84 1.81
C GLU A 238 6.40 -27.35 2.11
N ALA A 239 6.72 -27.01 3.36
CA ALA A 239 7.02 -25.64 3.76
C ALA A 239 8.34 -25.13 3.16
N LYS A 240 9.36 -26.00 3.06
CA LYS A 240 10.62 -25.70 2.35
C LYS A 240 10.38 -25.40 0.88
N GLN A 241 9.60 -26.26 0.22
CA GLN A 241 9.27 -26.09 -1.18
C GLN A 241 8.50 -24.79 -1.40
N LEU A 242 7.55 -24.47 -0.51
CA LEU A 242 6.78 -23.23 -0.57
C LEU A 242 7.67 -21.99 -0.43
N ALA A 243 8.59 -21.98 0.53
CA ALA A 243 9.53 -20.87 0.74
C ALA A 243 10.47 -20.66 -0.46
N MET A 244 10.96 -21.77 -1.06
CA MET A 244 11.81 -21.72 -2.26
C MET A 244 11.02 -21.23 -3.49
N ASP A 245 9.77 -21.63 -3.63
CA ASP A 245 8.92 -21.28 -4.77
C ASP A 245 8.48 -19.80 -4.77
N LEU A 246 8.48 -19.15 -3.60
CA LEU A 246 8.14 -17.74 -3.48
C LEU A 246 9.29 -16.80 -3.85
N LYS A 247 10.53 -17.33 -3.92
CA LYS A 247 11.70 -16.54 -4.30
C LYS A 247 11.91 -16.57 -5.82
N ASP A 248 12.47 -15.48 -6.35
CA ASP A 248 12.97 -15.43 -7.72
C ASP A 248 14.36 -16.09 -7.84
N GLU A 249 14.89 -16.16 -9.06
CA GLU A 249 16.25 -16.70 -9.35
C GLU A 249 17.38 -15.99 -8.57
N HIS A 250 17.08 -14.84 -7.96
CA HIS A 250 18.03 -14.02 -7.20
C HIS A 250 17.77 -14.10 -5.69
N GLY A 251 16.82 -14.93 -5.25
CA GLY A 251 16.44 -15.10 -3.86
C GLY A 251 15.53 -14.01 -3.28
N PHE A 252 14.99 -13.11 -4.12
CA PHE A 252 14.05 -12.09 -3.70
C PHE A 252 12.60 -12.58 -3.79
N VAL A 253 11.73 -12.06 -2.92
CA VAL A 253 10.29 -12.40 -2.93
C VAL A 253 9.65 -11.97 -4.23
N ASN A 254 9.01 -12.91 -4.89
CA ASN A 254 8.15 -12.66 -6.04
C ASN A 254 6.76 -12.26 -5.55
N VAL A 255 6.45 -10.97 -5.61
CA VAL A 255 5.19 -10.39 -5.12
C VAL A 255 3.98 -10.96 -5.86
N ASP A 256 4.07 -11.20 -7.17
CA ASP A 256 2.95 -11.71 -7.96
C ASP A 256 2.62 -13.15 -7.53
N LYS A 257 3.63 -14.02 -7.37
CA LYS A 257 3.41 -15.37 -6.82
C LYS A 257 2.85 -15.35 -5.40
N LEU A 258 3.25 -14.38 -4.59
CA LEU A 258 2.72 -14.22 -3.24
C LEU A 258 1.23 -13.88 -3.27
N CYS A 259 0.82 -12.95 -4.13
CA CYS A 259 -0.59 -12.60 -4.32
C CYS A 259 -1.42 -13.75 -4.91
N ASP A 260 -0.87 -14.49 -5.88
CA ASP A 260 -1.55 -15.65 -6.49
C ASP A 260 -1.84 -16.77 -5.48
N ARG A 261 -1.01 -16.90 -4.44
CA ARG A 261 -1.13 -17.99 -3.45
C ARG A 261 -1.89 -17.59 -2.18
N SER A 262 -1.94 -16.31 -1.86
CA SER A 262 -2.65 -15.77 -0.70
C SER A 262 -3.98 -15.16 -1.14
N LEU A 263 -5.10 -15.76 -0.74
CA LEU A 263 -6.43 -15.22 -1.01
C LEU A 263 -6.53 -13.76 -0.54
N ARG A 264 -5.99 -13.46 0.63
CA ARG A 264 -5.97 -12.12 1.23
C ARG A 264 -5.18 -11.13 0.40
N LEU A 265 -3.95 -11.45 0.01
CA LEU A 265 -3.12 -10.56 -0.80
C LEU A 265 -3.63 -10.46 -2.24
N GLY A 266 -4.26 -11.50 -2.77
CA GLY A 266 -5.00 -11.45 -4.03
C GLY A 266 -6.16 -10.45 -3.97
N LEU A 267 -6.96 -10.48 -2.89
CA LEU A 267 -8.02 -9.50 -2.65
C LEU A 267 -7.46 -8.07 -2.53
N VAL A 268 -6.34 -7.89 -1.82
CA VAL A 268 -5.67 -6.58 -1.74
C VAL A 268 -5.32 -6.05 -3.13
N GLN A 269 -4.77 -6.88 -3.99
CA GLN A 269 -4.43 -6.51 -5.37
C GLN A 269 -5.69 -6.16 -6.19
N GLU A 270 -6.77 -6.92 -6.04
CA GLU A 270 -8.05 -6.61 -6.68
C GLU A 270 -8.61 -5.27 -6.24
N LEU A 271 -8.61 -4.99 -4.92
CA LEU A 271 -9.06 -3.71 -4.37
C LEU A 271 -8.17 -2.55 -4.83
N ALA A 272 -6.84 -2.74 -4.85
CA ALA A 272 -5.90 -1.74 -5.35
C ALA A 272 -6.14 -1.44 -6.84
N ASP A 273 -6.44 -2.45 -7.64
CA ASP A 273 -6.77 -2.29 -9.05
C ASP A 273 -8.16 -1.67 -9.28
N ARG A 274 -9.13 -1.98 -8.44
CA ARG A 274 -10.49 -1.40 -8.50
C ARG A 274 -10.49 0.07 -8.12
N TYR A 275 -9.89 0.43 -6.98
CA TYR A 275 -9.89 1.79 -6.46
C TYR A 275 -8.72 2.64 -6.92
N LYS A 276 -7.74 2.04 -7.62
CA LYS A 276 -6.56 2.70 -8.21
C LYS A 276 -5.75 3.46 -7.17
N PHE A 277 -5.41 2.83 -6.04
CA PHE A 277 -4.61 3.45 -4.98
C PHE A 277 -3.34 4.09 -5.54
N HIS A 278 -3.05 5.32 -5.11
CA HIS A 278 -1.96 6.12 -5.64
C HIS A 278 -1.12 6.74 -4.50
N HIS A 279 0.07 6.22 -4.32
CA HIS A 279 0.98 6.64 -3.26
C HIS A 279 1.95 7.69 -3.78
N TRP A 280 1.58 8.96 -3.71
CA TRP A 280 2.32 10.07 -4.29
C TRP A 280 3.82 10.07 -3.98
N GLU A 281 4.19 9.88 -2.72
CA GLU A 281 5.58 9.90 -2.27
C GLU A 281 6.38 8.67 -2.77
N LEU A 282 5.72 7.56 -3.04
CA LEU A 282 6.32 6.37 -3.64
C LEU A 282 6.47 6.52 -5.15
N GLU A 283 5.43 7.00 -5.82
CA GLU A 283 5.44 7.20 -7.29
C GLU A 283 6.50 8.20 -7.74
N TYR A 284 6.77 9.21 -6.93
CA TYR A 284 7.72 10.29 -7.22
C TYR A 284 8.80 10.40 -6.14
N ALA A 285 9.31 9.27 -5.61
CA ALA A 285 10.20 9.24 -4.46
C ALA A 285 11.47 10.09 -4.66
N ASP A 286 12.07 10.07 -5.85
CA ASP A 286 13.25 10.87 -6.17
C ASP A 286 12.96 12.39 -6.20
N LEU A 287 11.75 12.78 -6.58
CA LEU A 287 11.32 14.17 -6.58
C LEU A 287 11.10 14.66 -5.15
N PHE A 288 10.40 13.88 -4.34
CA PHE A 288 10.15 14.22 -2.94
C PHE A 288 11.45 14.32 -2.14
N GLU A 289 12.38 13.39 -2.34
CA GLU A 289 13.67 13.44 -1.66
C GLU A 289 14.50 14.67 -2.04
N ARG A 290 14.49 15.06 -3.32
CA ARG A 290 15.34 16.15 -3.83
C ARG A 290 14.75 17.54 -3.64
N CYS A 291 13.44 17.67 -3.87
CA CYS A 291 12.75 18.96 -3.98
C CYS A 291 11.71 19.18 -2.88
N GLY A 292 11.45 18.20 -2.03
CA GLY A 292 10.41 18.29 -1.02
C GLY A 292 8.98 18.03 -1.53
N GLY A 293 8.82 17.80 -2.82
CA GLY A 293 7.52 17.58 -3.47
C GLY A 293 7.35 18.45 -4.72
N PHE A 294 6.12 18.75 -5.06
CA PHE A 294 5.75 19.57 -6.20
C PHE A 294 5.68 21.05 -5.81
N ASP A 295 6.23 21.94 -6.64
CA ASP A 295 6.13 23.40 -6.45
C ASP A 295 4.70 23.91 -6.64
N LEU A 296 3.91 23.24 -7.47
CA LEU A 296 2.53 23.60 -7.77
C LEU A 296 1.71 22.35 -8.08
N THR A 297 0.58 22.20 -7.42
CA THR A 297 -0.43 21.19 -7.72
C THR A 297 -1.67 21.84 -8.30
N ILE A 298 -2.07 21.41 -9.51
CA ILE A 298 -3.28 21.87 -10.15
C ILE A 298 -4.17 20.66 -10.37
N GLY A 299 -5.39 20.70 -9.87
CA GLY A 299 -6.36 19.62 -9.97
C GLY A 299 -7.75 20.13 -10.32
N ASN A 300 -8.56 19.25 -10.85
CA ASN A 300 -10.00 19.46 -11.03
C ASN A 300 -10.74 18.47 -10.12
N PRO A 301 -10.97 18.82 -8.84
CA PRO A 301 -11.65 17.92 -7.91
C PRO A 301 -13.10 17.71 -8.35
N PRO A 302 -13.73 16.59 -7.93
CA PRO A 302 -15.15 16.36 -8.19
C PRO A 302 -16.01 17.51 -7.68
N TRP A 303 -16.91 17.99 -8.51
CA TRP A 303 -17.77 19.15 -8.21
C TRP A 303 -19.09 18.73 -7.56
N VAL A 304 -19.41 17.45 -7.63
CA VAL A 304 -20.66 16.89 -7.10
C VAL A 304 -20.37 16.21 -5.78
N LYS A 305 -21.13 16.58 -4.75
CA LYS A 305 -21.19 15.80 -3.52
C LYS A 305 -21.96 14.52 -3.82
N VAL A 306 -21.23 13.41 -3.84
CA VAL A 306 -21.86 12.10 -3.97
C VAL A 306 -22.63 11.84 -2.68
N THR A 307 -23.95 11.78 -2.76
CA THR A 307 -24.81 11.28 -1.69
C THR A 307 -25.23 9.87 -2.09
N TRP A 308 -25.20 8.97 -1.12
CA TRP A 308 -25.71 7.61 -1.33
C TRP A 308 -27.19 7.69 -1.68
N ASP A 309 -27.60 7.09 -2.78
CA ASP A 309 -28.98 7.00 -3.23
C ASP A 309 -29.26 5.55 -3.67
N ASP A 310 -29.84 4.78 -2.75
CA ASP A 310 -30.18 3.37 -2.99
C ASP A 310 -31.09 3.19 -4.20
N THR A 311 -32.05 4.09 -4.37
CA THR A 311 -32.99 4.02 -5.50
C THR A 311 -32.28 4.25 -6.82
N GLY A 312 -31.36 5.20 -6.90
CA GLY A 312 -30.57 5.48 -8.09
C GLY A 312 -29.67 4.31 -8.48
N ILE A 313 -28.95 3.75 -7.51
CA ILE A 313 -28.02 2.63 -7.76
C ILE A 313 -28.79 1.38 -8.21
N LEU A 314 -29.88 1.04 -7.55
CA LEU A 314 -30.69 -0.13 -7.89
C LEU A 314 -31.46 0.05 -9.21
N SER A 315 -31.79 1.28 -9.59
CA SER A 315 -32.48 1.57 -10.86
C SER A 315 -31.56 1.44 -12.06
N ASP A 316 -30.24 1.55 -11.89
CA ASP A 316 -29.28 1.29 -12.97
C ASP A 316 -29.33 -0.19 -13.44
N GLU A 317 -29.59 -1.13 -12.51
CA GLU A 317 -29.76 -2.55 -12.83
C GLU A 317 -31.21 -2.93 -13.19
N GLU A 318 -32.20 -2.36 -12.49
CA GLU A 318 -33.62 -2.61 -12.70
C GLU A 318 -34.41 -1.28 -12.78
N PRO A 319 -34.52 -0.67 -13.98
CA PRO A 319 -35.15 0.65 -14.17
C PRO A 319 -36.59 0.78 -13.67
N LYS A 320 -37.29 -0.37 -13.44
CA LYS A 320 -38.64 -0.37 -12.88
C LYS A 320 -38.70 0.14 -11.45
N ILE A 321 -37.59 0.11 -10.72
CA ILE A 321 -37.50 0.59 -9.33
C ILE A 321 -37.78 2.10 -9.29
N GLU A 322 -37.13 2.86 -10.12
CA GLU A 322 -37.33 4.31 -10.24
C GLU A 322 -38.73 4.66 -10.78
N VAL A 323 -39.11 4.01 -11.90
CA VAL A 323 -40.39 4.28 -12.58
C VAL A 323 -41.60 4.00 -11.67
N ARG A 324 -41.50 3.03 -10.75
CA ARG A 324 -42.58 2.69 -9.81
C ARG A 324 -42.47 3.32 -8.45
N GLY A 325 -41.41 4.08 -8.19
CA GLY A 325 -41.15 4.73 -6.91
C GLY A 325 -41.03 3.72 -5.76
N TRP A 326 -40.41 2.57 -6.00
CA TRP A 326 -40.18 1.57 -4.96
C TRP A 326 -39.02 2.06 -4.08
N SER A 327 -39.28 2.08 -2.77
CA SER A 327 -38.23 2.24 -1.75
C SER A 327 -37.83 0.85 -1.25
N GLU A 328 -36.67 0.73 -0.58
CA GLU A 328 -36.13 -0.50 0.00
C GLU A 328 -37.18 -1.35 0.71
N ASN A 329 -38.08 -0.73 1.46
CA ASN A 329 -39.14 -1.41 2.20
C ASN A 329 -40.31 -1.93 1.33
N LYS A 330 -40.28 -1.73 0.03
CA LYS A 330 -41.36 -2.09 -0.91
C LYS A 330 -40.91 -2.98 -2.06
N MET A 331 -39.67 -3.45 -2.05
CA MET A 331 -39.17 -4.40 -3.05
C MET A 331 -39.84 -5.77 -2.83
N PRO A 332 -40.44 -6.39 -3.86
CA PRO A 332 -40.92 -7.76 -3.75
C PRO A 332 -39.68 -8.68 -3.64
N ILE A 333 -39.58 -9.38 -2.51
CA ILE A 333 -38.61 -10.44 -2.30
C ILE A 333 -38.80 -11.46 -3.43
N ARG A 334 -37.84 -11.62 -4.31
CA ARG A 334 -37.82 -12.73 -5.25
C ARG A 334 -37.48 -13.98 -4.45
N GLY A 335 -38.50 -14.85 -4.25
CA GLY A 335 -38.32 -16.21 -3.77
C GLY A 335 -37.60 -17.10 -4.78
#